data_8de5cb1dc5a88524858d29f7bcb805f9
#
_entry.id   8de5cb1dc5a88524858d29f7bcb805f9
#
_cell.length_a   1.000
_cell.length_b   1.000
_cell.length_c   1.000
_cell.angle_alpha   90.00
_cell.angle_beta   90.00
_cell.angle_gamma   90.00
#
_symmetry.space_group_name_H-M   'P 1'
#
loop_
_entity.id
_entity.type
_entity.pdbx_description
1 polymer ?
#
loop_
_entity_poly.entity_id
_entity_poly.type
_entity_poly.pdbx_seq_one_letter_code
_entity_poly.pdbx_strand_id
1 'polypeptide(L)'
;GDSYPFYALSPSGTLAYWTGVAGGAGSAELVWVTRTGEVTPVDPGWEFNPGASEVAVALSPDGRRAAVKIDTEAGEDIWVKQLDAGPLSRLTFDPGLDRRPRWSKDGRSIIFTSDRLGDGYDLWIQPADGTGAPRVLLDLKEAILEVDQPPDESMFVLRLGGLAGATGVRDLVGLRAGDSITAPLAAEPYDEKAAALSPDGRWLAYESTETGRDEIYVRPFPDVNNGKWQVSSQGGINPRWARNGREIFYINGDGSMVAATVSGTGGFEVTGSQPLFSVNDRNLSNGANYASWDVAGDGRFLMIRTGGSDDEGVPNEFVLVQNWLEEVRARLRR
;
A
#
# COMPACT_ATOMS: atom_id res chain seq x y z
N GLY A 1 2.86 9.02 -19.82
CA GLY A 1 1.75 8.44 -19.14
C GLY A 1 0.63 8.16 -20.11
N ASP A 2 0.30 6.89 -20.33
CA ASP A 2 -0.83 6.49 -21.15
C ASP A 2 -2.10 6.75 -20.36
N SER A 3 -2.73 7.90 -20.58
CA SER A 3 -4.07 8.16 -20.07
C SER A 3 -5.06 7.31 -20.87
N TYR A 4 -5.59 6.26 -20.27
CA TYR A 4 -6.69 5.51 -20.84
C TYR A 4 -7.93 6.44 -20.93
N PRO A 5 -8.61 6.53 -22.05
CA PRO A 5 -9.80 7.35 -22.17
C PRO A 5 -10.91 6.76 -21.29
N PHE A 6 -11.49 7.58 -20.43
CA PHE A 6 -12.64 7.20 -19.57
C PHE A 6 -13.96 7.22 -20.35
N TYR A 7 -13.94 6.70 -21.57
CA TYR A 7 -15.14 6.53 -22.37
C TYR A 7 -15.11 5.20 -23.12
N ALA A 8 -16.28 4.68 -23.41
CA ALA A 8 -16.48 3.54 -24.28
C ALA A 8 -17.59 3.87 -25.28
N LEU A 9 -17.37 3.49 -26.54
CA LEU A 9 -18.37 3.68 -27.60
C LEU A 9 -18.77 2.30 -28.14
N SER A 10 -20.07 1.98 -28.07
CA SER A 10 -20.59 0.77 -28.66
C SER A 10 -20.74 0.90 -30.20
N PRO A 11 -20.72 -0.22 -30.94
CA PRO A 11 -21.03 -0.22 -32.37
C PRO A 11 -22.43 0.34 -32.71
N SER A 12 -23.36 0.27 -31.78
CA SER A 12 -24.71 0.82 -31.91
C SER A 12 -24.82 2.31 -31.64
N GLY A 13 -23.70 2.98 -31.33
CA GLY A 13 -23.66 4.45 -31.12
C GLY A 13 -24.04 4.88 -29.71
N THR A 14 -23.95 4.00 -28.72
CA THR A 14 -24.05 4.39 -27.30
C THR A 14 -22.68 4.79 -26.81
N LEU A 15 -22.54 6.02 -26.31
CA LEU A 15 -21.36 6.52 -25.63
C LEU A 15 -21.56 6.41 -24.12
N ALA A 16 -20.65 5.75 -23.43
CA ALA A 16 -20.54 5.76 -21.99
C ALA A 16 -19.29 6.55 -21.59
N TYR A 17 -19.40 7.50 -20.70
CA TYR A 17 -18.24 8.24 -20.19
C TYR A 17 -18.44 8.64 -18.73
N TRP A 18 -17.31 8.87 -18.08
CA TRP A 18 -17.27 9.35 -16.71
C TRP A 18 -17.08 10.85 -16.70
N THR A 19 -17.93 11.59 -15.98
CA THR A 19 -17.82 13.07 -15.88
C THR A 19 -16.89 13.50 -14.74
N GLY A 20 -16.50 12.59 -13.87
CA GLY A 20 -15.54 12.86 -12.82
C GLY A 20 -14.19 13.25 -13.42
N VAL A 21 -13.40 13.99 -12.67
CA VAL A 21 -12.01 14.26 -13.05
C VAL A 21 -11.31 12.92 -13.07
N ALA A 22 -10.96 12.46 -14.29
CA ALA A 22 -10.20 11.23 -14.47
C ALA A 22 -8.92 11.34 -13.70
N GLY A 23 -8.79 10.60 -12.56
CA GLY A 23 -7.57 10.56 -11.80
C GLY A 23 -6.95 11.93 -11.46
N GLY A 24 -7.75 12.98 -11.44
CA GLY A 24 -7.37 14.20 -10.76
C GLY A 24 -7.18 13.80 -9.32
N ALA A 25 -5.93 13.65 -8.92
CA ALA A 25 -5.55 13.31 -7.58
C ALA A 25 -6.26 14.30 -6.66
N GLY A 26 -7.32 13.83 -6.03
CA GLY A 26 -7.98 14.58 -4.97
C GLY A 26 -6.93 14.89 -3.92
N SER A 27 -7.12 15.99 -3.24
CA SER A 27 -6.33 16.31 -2.06
C SER A 27 -6.44 15.15 -1.05
N ALA A 28 -5.35 14.81 -0.42
CA ALA A 28 -5.28 13.81 0.64
C ALA A 28 -4.61 14.38 1.87
N GLU A 29 -4.94 13.85 3.02
CA GLU A 29 -4.33 14.22 4.29
C GLU A 29 -3.94 12.97 5.09
N LEU A 30 -2.96 13.10 5.96
CA LEU A 30 -2.66 12.11 6.97
C LEU A 30 -3.58 12.30 8.18
N VAL A 31 -4.15 11.20 8.64
CA VAL A 31 -5.02 11.18 9.80
C VAL A 31 -4.62 10.10 10.79
N TRP A 32 -4.81 10.40 12.07
CA TRP A 32 -4.86 9.39 13.11
C TRP A 32 -6.28 8.86 13.24
N VAL A 33 -6.41 7.55 13.30
CA VAL A 33 -7.70 6.88 13.52
C VAL A 33 -7.60 6.02 14.78
N THR A 34 -8.53 6.22 15.71
CA THR A 34 -8.61 5.38 16.91
C THR A 34 -9.24 4.02 16.61
N ARG A 35 -9.15 3.09 17.55
CA ARG A 35 -9.82 1.77 17.42
C ARG A 35 -11.35 1.87 17.32
N THR A 36 -11.92 2.96 17.78
CA THR A 36 -13.37 3.26 17.66
C THR A 36 -13.73 3.99 16.38
N GLY A 37 -12.72 4.28 15.52
CA GLY A 37 -12.92 4.95 14.24
C GLY A 37 -13.04 6.47 14.34
N GLU A 38 -12.61 7.09 15.45
CA GLU A 38 -12.49 8.54 15.54
C GLU A 38 -11.30 9.02 14.72
N VAL A 39 -11.52 9.97 13.84
CA VAL A 39 -10.53 10.48 12.88
C VAL A 39 -10.05 11.86 13.31
N THR A 40 -8.74 12.04 13.40
CA THR A 40 -8.11 13.34 13.71
C THR A 40 -6.99 13.63 12.71
N PRO A 41 -7.01 14.76 12.00
CA PRO A 41 -5.91 15.16 11.13
C PRO A 41 -4.57 15.22 11.88
N VAL A 42 -3.50 14.74 11.24
CA VAL A 42 -2.13 14.89 11.76
C VAL A 42 -1.72 16.37 11.76
N ASP A 43 -2.06 17.07 10.69
CA ASP A 43 -1.76 18.49 10.50
C ASP A 43 -2.91 19.14 9.70
N PRO A 44 -3.86 19.81 10.36
CA PRO A 44 -5.07 20.32 9.70
C PRO A 44 -4.82 21.34 8.58
N GLY A 45 -3.63 21.85 8.45
CA GLY A 45 -3.26 22.81 7.39
C GLY A 45 -2.48 22.20 6.24
N TRP A 46 -2.29 20.87 6.25
CA TRP A 46 -1.48 20.20 5.25
C TRP A 46 -2.23 19.11 4.49
N GLU A 47 -2.30 19.30 3.20
CA GLU A 47 -2.82 18.35 2.23
C GLU A 47 -1.77 18.07 1.15
N PHE A 48 -1.88 16.93 0.50
CA PHE A 48 -0.93 16.52 -0.53
C PHE A 48 -1.63 15.77 -1.67
N ASN A 49 -0.96 15.69 -2.81
CA ASN A 49 -1.41 14.88 -3.93
C ASN A 49 -0.92 13.42 -3.74
N PRO A 50 -1.81 12.45 -3.48
CA PRO A 50 -1.42 11.05 -3.32
C PRO A 50 -1.09 10.37 -4.65
N GLY A 51 -1.40 11.01 -5.79
CA GLY A 51 -1.32 10.40 -7.12
C GLY A 51 -2.45 9.44 -7.43
N ALA A 52 -2.50 9.03 -8.68
CA ALA A 52 -3.51 8.08 -9.18
C ALA A 52 -3.09 6.61 -9.06
N SER A 53 -1.81 6.35 -8.81
CA SER A 53 -1.25 4.98 -8.89
C SER A 53 -1.38 4.21 -7.59
N GLU A 54 -0.69 4.63 -6.58
CA GLU A 54 -0.59 3.97 -5.28
C GLU A 54 -0.44 5.01 -4.18
N VAL A 55 -1.15 4.80 -3.11
CA VAL A 55 -0.99 5.60 -1.90
C VAL A 55 -0.18 4.79 -0.90
N ALA A 56 0.93 5.35 -0.42
CA ALA A 56 1.82 4.63 0.48
C ALA A 56 2.27 5.52 1.64
N VAL A 57 2.18 4.97 2.85
CA VAL A 57 2.68 5.58 4.07
C VAL A 57 3.38 4.54 4.94
N ALA A 58 4.44 4.93 5.61
CA ALA A 58 5.12 4.12 6.61
C ALA A 58 5.44 4.96 7.84
N LEU A 59 5.05 4.47 9.01
CA LEU A 59 5.32 5.10 10.30
C LEU A 59 6.72 4.72 10.79
N SER A 60 7.51 5.70 11.23
CA SER A 60 8.82 5.43 11.83
C SER A 60 8.71 4.56 13.08
N PRO A 61 9.76 3.79 13.43
CA PRO A 61 9.73 2.92 14.61
C PRO A 61 9.42 3.65 15.91
N ASP A 62 9.85 4.90 16.04
CA ASP A 62 9.57 5.77 17.19
C ASP A 62 8.19 6.44 17.17
N GLY A 63 7.43 6.28 16.07
CA GLY A 63 6.08 6.84 15.90
C GLY A 63 6.03 8.34 15.68
N ARG A 64 7.16 9.01 15.43
CA ARG A 64 7.24 10.48 15.34
C ARG A 64 7.27 11.03 13.91
N ARG A 65 7.57 10.20 12.93
CA ARG A 65 7.68 10.57 11.52
C ARG A 65 6.92 9.61 10.64
N ALA A 66 6.42 10.11 9.52
CA ALA A 66 5.88 9.30 8.45
C ALA A 66 6.69 9.50 7.16
N ALA A 67 7.00 8.43 6.47
CA ALA A 67 7.44 8.47 5.08
C ALA A 67 6.21 8.31 4.19
N VAL A 68 6.03 9.23 3.24
CA VAL A 68 4.84 9.31 2.39
C VAL A 68 5.28 9.43 0.93
N LYS A 69 4.64 8.69 0.03
CA LYS A 69 4.77 8.92 -1.40
C LYS A 69 3.86 10.08 -1.80
N ILE A 70 4.42 11.07 -2.47
CA ILE A 70 3.69 12.25 -2.96
C ILE A 70 3.97 12.42 -4.45
N ASP A 71 2.90 12.60 -5.22
CA ASP A 71 2.97 12.95 -6.64
C ASP A 71 3.18 14.46 -6.79
N THR A 72 4.13 14.80 -7.67
CA THR A 72 4.40 16.17 -8.10
C THR A 72 4.45 16.23 -9.63
N GLU A 73 4.50 17.42 -10.19
CA GLU A 73 4.71 17.59 -11.64
C GLU A 73 6.04 16.98 -12.13
N ALA A 74 6.99 16.77 -11.24
CA ALA A 74 8.31 16.21 -11.54
C ALA A 74 8.36 14.67 -11.42
N GLY A 75 7.32 14.03 -10.90
CA GLY A 75 7.24 12.59 -10.68
C GLY A 75 6.76 12.20 -9.28
N GLU A 76 6.91 10.94 -8.93
CA GLU A 76 6.55 10.39 -7.63
C GLU A 76 7.77 10.33 -6.72
N ASP A 77 7.69 10.97 -5.56
CA ASP A 77 8.79 11.09 -4.63
C ASP A 77 8.43 10.65 -3.22
N ILE A 78 9.44 10.28 -2.46
CA ILE A 78 9.32 10.02 -1.02
C ILE A 78 9.58 11.31 -0.24
N TRP A 79 8.66 11.59 0.68
CA TRP A 79 8.72 12.72 1.59
C TRP A 79 8.66 12.24 3.04
N VAL A 80 9.23 13.01 3.95
CA VAL A 80 9.22 12.75 5.39
C VAL A 80 8.46 13.85 6.11
N LYS A 81 7.35 13.48 6.77
CA LYS A 81 6.52 14.36 7.61
C LYS A 81 6.82 14.12 9.08
N GLN A 82 7.08 15.19 9.83
CA GLN A 82 7.07 15.16 11.29
C GLN A 82 5.61 15.18 11.78
N LEU A 83 5.23 14.24 12.65
CA LEU A 83 3.83 14.01 13.03
C LEU A 83 3.32 14.88 14.19
N ASP A 84 4.17 15.71 14.77
CA ASP A 84 3.87 16.69 15.81
C ASP A 84 3.64 18.11 15.23
N ALA A 85 2.98 18.21 14.09
CA ALA A 85 2.81 19.43 13.28
C ALA A 85 4.13 20.05 12.81
N GLY A 86 5.19 19.24 12.74
CA GLY A 86 6.50 19.66 12.24
C GLY A 86 6.59 19.69 10.72
N PRO A 87 7.77 19.99 10.16
CA PRO A 87 7.96 20.18 8.73
C PRO A 87 7.72 18.91 7.91
N LEU A 88 7.42 19.14 6.63
CA LEU A 88 7.47 18.18 5.55
C LEU A 88 8.78 18.41 4.77
N SER A 89 9.54 17.37 4.52
CA SER A 89 10.81 17.45 3.78
C SER A 89 10.80 16.43 2.65
N ARG A 90 11.11 16.87 1.42
CA ARG A 90 11.32 15.98 0.28
C ARG A 90 12.63 15.23 0.48
N LEU A 91 12.59 13.90 0.33
CA LEU A 91 13.74 13.02 0.52
C LEU A 91 14.37 12.64 -0.81
N THR A 92 13.57 12.29 -1.81
CA THR A 92 14.06 11.86 -3.13
C THR A 92 13.80 12.93 -4.20
N PHE A 93 14.67 12.99 -5.23
CA PHE A 93 14.65 14.05 -6.23
C PHE A 93 14.94 13.54 -7.64
N ASP A 94 14.99 12.23 -7.83
CA ASP A 94 15.23 11.59 -9.12
C ASP A 94 13.97 11.67 -10.00
N PRO A 95 14.09 11.77 -11.34
CA PRO A 95 12.93 11.73 -12.22
C PRO A 95 12.25 10.34 -12.31
N GLY A 96 12.84 9.30 -11.71
CA GLY A 96 12.23 7.98 -11.56
C GLY A 96 11.04 7.98 -10.59
N LEU A 97 10.29 6.89 -10.57
CA LEU A 97 9.13 6.69 -9.71
C LEU A 97 9.58 6.07 -8.38
N ASP A 98 9.66 6.88 -7.34
CA ASP A 98 10.04 6.44 -6.00
C ASP A 98 8.80 6.11 -5.17
N ARG A 99 8.65 4.84 -4.76
CA ARG A 99 7.42 4.29 -4.20
C ARG A 99 7.66 3.42 -2.97
N ARG A 100 6.58 3.11 -2.24
CA ARG A 100 6.51 2.10 -1.17
C ARG A 100 7.59 2.25 -0.11
N PRO A 101 7.66 3.42 0.55
CA PRO A 101 8.66 3.65 1.57
C PRO A 101 8.51 2.69 2.76
N ARG A 102 9.64 2.26 3.31
CA ARG A 102 9.76 1.54 4.57
C ARG A 102 10.87 2.14 5.39
N TRP A 103 10.70 2.19 6.68
CA TRP A 103 11.77 2.59 7.59
C TRP A 103 12.70 1.41 7.89
N SER A 104 14.00 1.66 7.95
CA SER A 104 14.93 0.74 8.61
C SER A 104 14.53 0.55 10.08
N LYS A 105 14.89 -0.59 10.67
CA LYS A 105 14.48 -0.92 12.05
C LYS A 105 15.02 0.06 13.08
N ASP A 106 16.17 0.68 12.81
CA ASP A 106 16.75 1.75 13.65
C ASP A 106 16.16 3.15 13.41
N GLY A 107 15.26 3.30 12.43
CA GLY A 107 14.60 4.57 12.07
C GLY A 107 15.52 5.62 11.44
N ARG A 108 16.74 5.24 11.01
CA ARG A 108 17.72 6.19 10.45
C ARG A 108 17.65 6.30 8.94
N SER A 109 17.12 5.28 8.27
CA SER A 109 17.05 5.25 6.81
C SER A 109 15.65 4.92 6.34
N ILE A 110 15.37 5.27 5.09
CA ILE A 110 14.18 4.86 4.37
C ILE A 110 14.62 3.97 3.21
N ILE A 111 13.97 2.81 3.12
CA ILE A 111 14.08 1.86 2.03
C ILE A 111 12.86 2.10 1.13
N PHE A 112 13.04 2.13 -0.18
CA PHE A 112 11.98 2.39 -1.13
C PHE A 112 12.24 1.68 -2.46
N THR A 113 11.21 1.46 -3.25
CA THR A 113 11.35 0.93 -4.61
C THR A 113 11.46 2.08 -5.60
N SER A 114 12.31 1.92 -6.63
CA SER A 114 12.51 2.92 -7.67
C SER A 114 12.82 2.27 -9.01
N ASP A 115 12.32 2.86 -10.09
CA ASP A 115 12.57 2.43 -11.47
C ASP A 115 13.69 3.21 -12.17
N ARG A 116 14.48 3.98 -11.41
CA ARG A 116 15.52 4.87 -11.94
C ARG A 116 16.66 4.17 -12.69
N LEU A 117 16.83 2.86 -12.56
CA LEU A 117 17.77 2.08 -13.38
C LEU A 117 17.21 1.74 -14.77
N GLY A 118 15.86 1.80 -14.94
CA GLY A 118 15.20 1.70 -16.23
C GLY A 118 14.85 0.27 -16.68
N ASP A 119 15.11 -0.75 -15.88
CA ASP A 119 14.84 -2.17 -16.16
C ASP A 119 13.83 -2.81 -15.22
N GLY A 120 13.16 -2.02 -14.40
CA GLY A 120 12.14 -2.45 -13.44
C GLY A 120 12.20 -1.64 -12.17
N TYR A 121 11.71 -2.21 -11.07
CA TYR A 121 11.80 -1.61 -9.75
C TYR A 121 12.85 -2.32 -8.92
N ASP A 122 13.84 -1.55 -8.46
CA ASP A 122 14.88 -1.98 -7.56
C ASP A 122 14.66 -1.45 -6.15
N LEU A 123 15.37 -2.02 -5.20
CA LEU A 123 15.33 -1.57 -3.82
C LEU A 123 16.45 -0.58 -3.54
N TRP A 124 16.09 0.59 -3.06
CA TRP A 124 17.00 1.69 -2.73
C TRP A 124 16.92 2.02 -1.25
N ILE A 125 17.97 2.60 -0.71
CA ILE A 125 18.04 3.09 0.66
C ILE A 125 18.70 4.47 0.71
N GLN A 126 18.15 5.35 1.57
CA GLN A 126 18.67 6.68 1.80
C GLN A 126 18.55 7.06 3.29
N PRO A 127 19.52 7.82 3.87
CA PRO A 127 19.35 8.38 5.20
C PRO A 127 18.09 9.26 5.29
N ALA A 128 17.27 9.02 6.32
CA ALA A 128 15.96 9.67 6.47
C ALA A 128 16.04 11.17 6.82
N ASP A 129 17.22 11.67 7.16
CA ASP A 129 17.49 13.08 7.42
C ASP A 129 17.95 13.85 6.16
N GLY A 130 18.03 13.17 5.01
CA GLY A 130 18.44 13.76 3.74
C GLY A 130 19.93 14.08 3.62
N THR A 131 20.77 13.67 4.56
CA THR A 131 22.22 14.01 4.56
C THR A 131 23.05 13.25 3.55
N GLY A 132 22.52 12.19 2.94
CA GLY A 132 23.23 11.34 1.98
C GLY A 132 22.47 11.10 0.70
N ALA A 133 23.19 10.73 -0.36
CA ALA A 133 22.56 10.30 -1.60
C ALA A 133 21.93 8.91 -1.46
N PRO A 134 20.83 8.61 -2.21
CA PRO A 134 20.29 7.27 -2.29
C PRO A 134 21.32 6.32 -2.91
N ARG A 135 21.30 5.07 -2.46
CA ARG A 135 22.12 3.99 -3.03
C ARG A 135 21.28 2.76 -3.27
N VAL A 136 21.63 1.98 -4.27
CA VAL A 136 21.03 0.68 -4.53
C VAL A 136 21.28 -0.22 -3.31
N LEU A 137 20.24 -0.82 -2.81
CA LEU A 137 20.27 -1.83 -1.75
C LEU A 137 20.20 -3.23 -2.34
N LEU A 138 19.30 -3.45 -3.29
CA LEU A 138 19.15 -4.68 -4.07
C LEU A 138 18.75 -4.33 -5.50
N ASP A 139 19.37 -5.03 -6.45
CA ASP A 139 19.06 -5.04 -7.86
C ASP A 139 18.90 -6.51 -8.27
N LEU A 140 17.69 -6.90 -8.66
CA LEU A 140 17.35 -8.24 -9.09
C LEU A 140 16.83 -8.17 -10.54
N LYS A 141 16.88 -9.30 -11.26
CA LYS A 141 16.32 -9.38 -12.61
C LYS A 141 14.81 -9.18 -12.67
N GLU A 142 14.13 -9.48 -11.57
CA GLU A 142 12.69 -9.29 -11.41
C GLU A 142 12.42 -8.07 -10.57
N ALA A 143 11.38 -7.32 -10.93
CA ALA A 143 10.98 -6.11 -10.20
C ALA A 143 10.67 -6.43 -8.74
N ILE A 144 11.31 -5.69 -7.83
CA ILE A 144 11.05 -5.74 -6.39
C ILE A 144 9.94 -4.75 -6.08
N LEU A 145 8.79 -5.24 -5.64
CA LEU A 145 7.62 -4.39 -5.43
C LEU A 145 7.27 -4.18 -3.97
N GLU A 146 7.69 -5.05 -3.06
CA GLU A 146 7.54 -4.85 -1.61
C GLU A 146 8.77 -5.39 -0.87
N VAL A 147 8.99 -4.84 0.30
CA VAL A 147 10.05 -5.29 1.22
C VAL A 147 9.57 -5.24 2.66
N ASP A 148 9.92 -6.23 3.44
CA ASP A 148 9.94 -6.20 4.90
C ASP A 148 11.19 -6.91 5.42
N GLN A 149 11.55 -6.68 6.69
CA GLN A 149 12.72 -7.28 7.33
C GLN A 149 12.38 -7.69 8.76
N PRO A 150 12.95 -8.82 9.26
CA PRO A 150 12.88 -9.14 10.68
C PRO A 150 13.67 -8.10 11.52
N PRO A 151 13.48 -8.09 12.85
CA PRO A 151 14.16 -7.14 13.74
C PRO A 151 15.70 -7.19 13.69
N ASP A 152 16.26 -8.34 13.35
CA ASP A 152 17.71 -8.56 13.23
C ASP A 152 18.27 -8.26 11.84
N GLU A 153 17.41 -7.83 10.91
CA GLU A 153 17.76 -7.50 9.51
C GLU A 153 18.52 -8.61 8.76
N SER A 154 18.41 -9.86 9.23
CA SER A 154 19.13 -11.02 8.67
C SER A 154 18.65 -11.43 7.27
N MET A 155 17.46 -11.02 6.87
CA MET A 155 16.82 -11.40 5.63
C MET A 155 15.90 -10.28 5.12
N PHE A 156 15.81 -10.14 3.80
CA PHE A 156 14.73 -9.40 3.15
C PHE A 156 13.57 -10.34 2.85
N VAL A 157 12.36 -9.95 3.17
CA VAL A 157 11.12 -10.53 2.63
C VAL A 157 10.69 -9.63 1.50
N LEU A 158 10.68 -10.16 0.28
CA LEU A 158 10.43 -9.41 -0.94
C LEU A 158 9.16 -9.92 -1.62
N ARG A 159 8.39 -9.03 -2.23
CA ARG A 159 7.39 -9.40 -3.23
C ARG A 159 7.96 -9.16 -4.62
N LEU A 160 8.00 -10.22 -5.40
CA LEU A 160 8.40 -10.19 -6.80
C LEU A 160 7.17 -10.37 -7.71
N GLY A 161 7.29 -10.01 -8.97
CA GLY A 161 6.27 -10.21 -9.99
C GLY A 161 5.05 -9.28 -9.88
N GLY A 162 4.08 -9.48 -10.77
CA GLY A 162 2.78 -8.79 -10.74
C GLY A 162 2.84 -7.30 -11.07
N LEU A 163 3.74 -6.85 -11.94
CA LEU A 163 3.65 -5.54 -12.58
C LEU A 163 2.35 -5.45 -13.38
N ALA A 164 1.77 -4.26 -13.47
CA ALA A 164 0.56 -4.03 -14.26
C ALA A 164 0.76 -4.50 -15.71
N GLY A 165 -0.08 -5.45 -16.14
CA GLY A 165 0.02 -6.07 -17.47
C GLY A 165 0.94 -7.31 -17.56
N ALA A 166 1.66 -7.69 -16.50
CA ALA A 166 2.40 -8.94 -16.47
C ALA A 166 1.45 -10.14 -16.22
N THR A 167 1.74 -11.25 -16.88
CA THR A 167 0.96 -12.50 -16.76
C THR A 167 1.44 -13.41 -15.62
N GLY A 168 2.28 -12.88 -14.73
CA GLY A 168 2.88 -13.64 -13.62
C GLY A 168 2.11 -13.56 -12.33
N VAL A 169 2.20 -14.60 -11.52
CA VAL A 169 1.74 -14.63 -10.13
C VAL A 169 2.66 -13.74 -9.28
N ARG A 170 2.14 -13.20 -8.20
CA ARG A 170 2.93 -12.44 -7.22
C ARG A 170 3.45 -13.41 -6.18
N ASP A 171 4.76 -13.41 -5.97
CA ASP A 171 5.42 -14.33 -5.04
C ASP A 171 6.10 -13.59 -3.89
N LEU A 172 6.06 -14.18 -2.70
CA LEU A 172 6.87 -13.76 -1.56
C LEU A 172 8.10 -14.64 -1.43
N VAL A 173 9.25 -14.00 -1.48
CA VAL A 173 10.55 -14.68 -1.39
C VAL A 173 11.42 -14.07 -0.29
N GLY A 174 12.31 -14.88 0.26
CA GLY A 174 13.33 -14.46 1.20
C GLY A 174 14.69 -14.33 0.53
N LEU A 175 15.42 -13.27 0.86
CA LEU A 175 16.81 -13.09 0.45
C LEU A 175 17.66 -12.76 1.68
N ARG A 176 18.59 -13.63 2.05
CA ARG A 176 19.51 -13.37 3.18
C ARG A 176 20.48 -12.25 2.82
N ALA A 177 20.84 -11.46 3.80
CA ALA A 177 21.82 -10.41 3.62
C ALA A 177 23.15 -10.99 3.10
N GLY A 178 23.59 -10.50 1.95
CA GLY A 178 24.81 -10.98 1.27
C GLY A 178 24.64 -12.14 0.29
N ASP A 179 23.44 -12.74 0.21
CA ASP A 179 23.13 -13.76 -0.80
C ASP A 179 22.65 -13.10 -2.11
N SER A 180 22.72 -13.84 -3.20
CA SER A 180 22.21 -13.45 -4.52
C SER A 180 21.06 -14.35 -5.02
N ILE A 181 20.64 -15.32 -4.20
CA ILE A 181 19.61 -16.30 -4.55
C ILE A 181 18.47 -16.20 -3.55
N THR A 182 17.27 -15.97 -4.06
CA THR A 182 16.05 -15.94 -3.26
C THR A 182 15.57 -17.36 -2.92
N ALA A 183 14.88 -17.48 -1.79
CA ALA A 183 14.19 -18.71 -1.39
C ALA A 183 12.68 -18.43 -1.28
N PRO A 184 11.79 -19.34 -1.73
CA PRO A 184 10.35 -19.14 -1.63
C PRO A 184 9.90 -19.11 -0.16
N LEU A 185 9.06 -18.12 0.18
CA LEU A 185 8.37 -18.01 1.47
C LEU A 185 6.86 -18.31 1.31
N ALA A 186 6.24 -17.74 0.28
CA ALA A 186 4.94 -18.10 -0.23
C ALA A 186 5.00 -17.85 -1.74
N ALA A 187 5.03 -18.92 -2.53
CA ALA A 187 5.20 -18.89 -3.98
C ALA A 187 4.43 -20.09 -4.56
N GLU A 188 3.15 -20.15 -4.23
CA GLU A 188 2.20 -21.12 -4.77
C GLU A 188 1.59 -20.55 -6.08
N PRO A 189 0.73 -21.33 -6.79
CA PRO A 189 0.07 -20.85 -8.02
C PRO A 189 -1.02 -19.79 -7.78
N TYR A 190 -0.87 -18.97 -6.76
CA TYR A 190 -1.78 -17.91 -6.35
C TYR A 190 -1.02 -16.59 -6.22
N ASP A 191 -1.74 -15.48 -6.11
CA ASP A 191 -1.13 -14.21 -5.74
C ASP A 191 -0.82 -14.19 -4.24
N GLU A 192 0.44 -13.99 -3.86
CA GLU A 192 0.88 -13.71 -2.51
C GLU A 192 1.52 -12.31 -2.43
N LYS A 193 1.04 -11.50 -1.49
CA LYS A 193 1.42 -10.09 -1.37
C LYS A 193 1.25 -9.53 0.04
N ALA A 194 1.55 -8.26 0.21
CA ALA A 194 1.35 -7.50 1.45
C ALA A 194 1.99 -8.16 2.68
N ALA A 195 3.23 -8.62 2.54
CA ALA A 195 3.98 -9.24 3.62
C ALA A 195 4.14 -8.33 4.84
N ALA A 196 3.93 -8.90 6.03
CA ALA A 196 4.13 -8.22 7.31
C ALA A 196 4.73 -9.19 8.33
N LEU A 197 5.95 -8.92 8.77
CA LEU A 197 6.60 -9.69 9.82
C LEU A 197 6.12 -9.27 11.21
N SER A 198 5.94 -10.24 12.10
CA SER A 198 5.66 -9.98 13.49
C SER A 198 6.81 -9.20 14.16
N PRO A 199 6.54 -8.38 15.20
CA PRO A 199 7.56 -7.59 15.87
C PRO A 199 8.72 -8.41 16.48
N ASP A 200 8.49 -9.69 16.77
CA ASP A 200 9.49 -10.62 17.26
C ASP A 200 10.19 -11.42 16.14
N GLY A 201 9.78 -11.20 14.88
CA GLY A 201 10.37 -11.85 13.71
C GLY A 201 10.06 -13.33 13.55
N ARG A 202 9.09 -13.88 14.30
CA ARG A 202 8.80 -15.34 14.26
C ARG A 202 7.66 -15.73 13.32
N TRP A 203 6.87 -14.75 12.84
CA TRP A 203 5.69 -14.98 12.05
C TRP A 203 5.64 -14.06 10.85
N LEU A 204 5.28 -14.60 9.71
CA LEU A 204 5.02 -13.89 8.47
C LEU A 204 3.51 -13.90 8.20
N ALA A 205 2.86 -12.74 8.33
CA ALA A 205 1.50 -12.53 7.84
C ALA A 205 1.56 -12.07 6.38
N TYR A 206 0.62 -12.53 5.57
CA TYR A 206 0.55 -12.16 4.16
C TYR A 206 -0.87 -12.37 3.61
N GLU A 207 -1.10 -11.82 2.45
CA GLU A 207 -2.34 -11.91 1.70
C GLU A 207 -2.18 -12.94 0.58
N SER A 208 -3.17 -13.84 0.39
CA SER A 208 -3.17 -14.81 -0.69
C SER A 208 -4.56 -15.03 -1.28
N THR A 209 -4.60 -15.28 -2.60
CA THR A 209 -5.83 -15.56 -3.34
C THR A 209 -6.17 -17.06 -3.42
N GLU A 210 -5.57 -17.93 -2.61
CA GLU A 210 -5.72 -19.38 -2.70
C GLU A 210 -7.17 -19.88 -2.54
N THR A 211 -8.04 -19.13 -1.86
CA THR A 211 -9.48 -19.44 -1.72
C THR A 211 -10.36 -18.84 -2.83
N GLY A 212 -9.73 -18.22 -3.85
CA GLY A 212 -10.42 -17.51 -4.93
C GLY A 212 -10.73 -16.04 -4.61
N ARG A 213 -10.31 -15.55 -3.45
CA ARG A 213 -10.32 -14.14 -3.03
C ARG A 213 -9.16 -13.87 -2.08
N ASP A 214 -8.86 -12.60 -1.87
CA ASP A 214 -7.82 -12.20 -0.92
C ASP A 214 -8.22 -12.56 0.51
N GLU A 215 -7.37 -13.34 1.20
CA GLU A 215 -7.48 -13.70 2.61
C GLU A 215 -6.11 -13.58 3.29
N ILE A 216 -6.12 -13.35 4.61
CA ILE A 216 -4.90 -13.26 5.40
C ILE A 216 -4.47 -14.63 5.93
N TYR A 217 -3.20 -14.92 5.71
CA TYR A 217 -2.54 -16.13 6.21
C TYR A 217 -1.34 -15.77 7.08
N VAL A 218 -0.94 -16.69 7.93
CA VAL A 218 0.29 -16.61 8.73
C VAL A 218 1.08 -17.89 8.58
N ARG A 219 2.40 -17.75 8.44
CA ARG A 219 3.38 -18.87 8.47
C ARG A 219 4.46 -18.60 9.52
N PRO A 220 5.12 -19.62 10.08
CA PRO A 220 6.34 -19.44 10.86
C PRO A 220 7.41 -18.78 9.99
N PHE A 221 8.28 -17.97 10.58
CA PHE A 221 9.38 -17.35 9.88
C PHE A 221 10.69 -17.57 10.65
N PRO A 222 11.82 -17.89 9.98
CA PRO A 222 11.95 -18.07 8.53
C PRO A 222 11.52 -19.45 7.99
N ASP A 223 11.16 -20.39 8.87
CA ASP A 223 10.85 -21.79 8.51
C ASP A 223 9.38 -21.94 8.10
N VAL A 224 9.00 -21.34 6.97
CA VAL A 224 7.63 -21.21 6.47
C VAL A 224 6.88 -22.52 6.23
N ASN A 225 7.60 -23.65 6.12
CA ASN A 225 7.02 -24.98 5.87
C ASN A 225 6.48 -25.66 7.15
N ASN A 226 6.70 -25.07 8.33
CA ASN A 226 6.30 -25.66 9.62
C ASN A 226 4.86 -25.30 10.03
N GLY A 227 4.05 -24.82 9.10
CA GLY A 227 2.63 -24.54 9.30
C GLY A 227 2.11 -23.37 8.46
N LYS A 228 0.78 -23.33 8.31
CA LYS A 228 0.05 -22.23 7.67
C LYS A 228 -1.31 -22.11 8.34
N TRP A 229 -1.67 -20.91 8.75
CA TRP A 229 -2.95 -20.61 9.40
C TRP A 229 -3.68 -19.49 8.67
N GLN A 230 -4.95 -19.72 8.39
CA GLN A 230 -5.83 -18.70 7.85
C GLN A 230 -6.32 -17.81 9.01
N VAL A 231 -6.21 -16.49 8.86
CA VAL A 231 -6.61 -15.49 9.87
C VAL A 231 -7.97 -14.89 9.53
N SER A 232 -8.22 -14.61 8.25
CA SER A 232 -9.51 -14.07 7.77
C SER A 232 -10.31 -15.11 7.02
N SER A 233 -11.65 -14.95 6.93
CA SER A 233 -12.54 -15.87 6.25
C SER A 233 -13.66 -15.16 5.46
N GLN A 234 -13.68 -13.84 5.47
CA GLN A 234 -14.63 -12.98 4.76
C GLN A 234 -13.93 -11.90 3.94
N GLY A 235 -12.82 -12.27 3.33
CA GLY A 235 -11.88 -11.36 2.72
C GLY A 235 -10.93 -10.77 3.74
N GLY A 236 -9.72 -10.44 3.28
CA GLY A 236 -8.71 -9.78 4.09
C GLY A 236 -7.58 -9.27 3.22
N ILE A 237 -7.24 -8.00 3.39
CA ILE A 237 -6.15 -7.35 2.68
C ILE A 237 -5.25 -6.55 3.64
N ASN A 238 -3.99 -6.38 3.25
CA ASN A 238 -3.04 -5.49 3.89
C ASN A 238 -2.82 -5.75 5.38
N PRO A 239 -2.36 -6.93 5.80
CA PRO A 239 -2.16 -7.24 7.21
C PRO A 239 -1.07 -6.36 7.83
N ARG A 240 -1.27 -5.97 9.10
CA ARG A 240 -0.29 -5.28 9.94
C ARG A 240 -0.34 -5.84 11.36
N TRP A 241 0.80 -6.11 11.92
CA TRP A 241 0.91 -6.52 13.32
C TRP A 241 0.77 -5.34 14.26
N ALA A 242 0.06 -5.54 15.36
CA ALA A 242 0.20 -4.67 16.51
C ALA A 242 1.65 -4.71 17.02
N ARG A 243 2.15 -3.58 17.55
CA ARG A 243 3.55 -3.49 18.05
C ARG A 243 3.87 -4.49 19.18
N ASN A 244 2.85 -4.95 19.91
CA ASN A 244 3.00 -5.98 20.96
C ASN A 244 2.93 -7.43 20.43
N GLY A 245 2.69 -7.62 19.13
CA GLY A 245 2.62 -8.93 18.47
C GLY A 245 1.40 -9.77 18.83
N ARG A 246 0.38 -9.21 19.49
CA ARG A 246 -0.81 -9.95 19.97
C ARG A 246 -2.04 -9.78 19.09
N GLU A 247 -1.98 -8.92 18.11
CA GLU A 247 -3.06 -8.69 17.15
C GLU A 247 -2.50 -8.55 15.74
N ILE A 248 -3.30 -8.97 14.78
CA ILE A 248 -3.13 -8.65 13.36
C ILE A 248 -4.32 -7.81 12.95
N PHE A 249 -4.03 -6.62 12.41
CA PHE A 249 -5.05 -5.77 11.80
C PHE A 249 -5.07 -6.01 10.30
N TYR A 250 -6.25 -5.97 9.71
CA TYR A 250 -6.46 -6.07 8.26
C TYR A 250 -7.79 -5.43 7.88
N ILE A 251 -8.01 -5.18 6.60
CA ILE A 251 -9.29 -4.70 6.08
C ILE A 251 -10.01 -5.89 5.47
N ASN A 252 -11.24 -6.17 5.92
CA ASN A 252 -12.04 -7.29 5.40
C ASN A 252 -12.75 -6.93 4.08
N GLY A 253 -13.44 -7.91 3.48
CA GLY A 253 -14.15 -7.75 2.22
C GLY A 253 -15.29 -6.71 2.23
N ASP A 254 -15.81 -6.36 3.41
CA ASP A 254 -16.82 -5.31 3.58
C ASP A 254 -16.20 -3.90 3.73
N GLY A 255 -14.88 -3.79 3.70
CA GLY A 255 -14.17 -2.53 3.91
C GLY A 255 -14.12 -2.10 5.38
N SER A 256 -14.17 -3.04 6.31
CA SER A 256 -13.99 -2.78 7.74
C SER A 256 -12.57 -3.11 8.19
N MET A 257 -11.98 -2.24 8.99
CA MET A 257 -10.78 -2.56 9.77
C MET A 257 -11.13 -3.62 10.81
N VAL A 258 -10.37 -4.69 10.85
CA VAL A 258 -10.57 -5.83 11.76
C VAL A 258 -9.33 -6.03 12.61
N ALA A 259 -9.52 -6.36 13.89
CA ALA A 259 -8.48 -6.81 14.80
C ALA A 259 -8.64 -8.31 15.06
N ALA A 260 -7.72 -9.14 14.57
CA ALA A 260 -7.63 -10.54 14.93
C ALA A 260 -6.66 -10.70 16.11
N THR A 261 -7.17 -11.19 17.24
CA THR A 261 -6.34 -11.51 18.42
C THR A 261 -5.62 -12.82 18.19
N VAL A 262 -4.32 -12.85 18.38
CA VAL A 262 -3.48 -14.00 18.11
C VAL A 262 -2.62 -14.39 19.32
N SER A 263 -2.31 -15.67 19.42
CA SER A 263 -1.34 -16.24 20.37
C SER A 263 -0.25 -16.97 19.60
N GLY A 264 1.00 -16.76 19.99
CA GLY A 264 2.16 -17.46 19.43
C GLY A 264 2.90 -18.33 20.46
N THR A 265 2.31 -18.54 21.64
CA THR A 265 2.91 -19.33 22.72
C THR A 265 2.52 -20.79 22.57
N GLY A 266 3.44 -21.63 22.11
CA GLY A 266 3.18 -23.05 21.88
C GLY A 266 2.65 -23.41 20.49
N GLY A 267 2.60 -22.46 19.58
CA GLY A 267 2.09 -22.53 18.23
C GLY A 267 1.27 -21.28 17.88
N PHE A 268 0.98 -21.05 16.61
CA PHE A 268 0.14 -19.92 16.21
C PHE A 268 -1.35 -20.28 16.32
N GLU A 269 -2.13 -19.41 16.91
CA GLU A 269 -3.57 -19.56 17.04
C GLU A 269 -4.28 -18.19 16.91
N VAL A 270 -5.39 -18.14 16.19
CA VAL A 270 -6.31 -17.00 16.18
C VAL A 270 -7.36 -17.24 17.27
N THR A 271 -7.33 -16.43 18.32
CA THR A 271 -8.20 -16.60 19.52
C THR A 271 -9.47 -15.75 19.47
N GLY A 272 -9.54 -14.80 18.55
CA GLY A 272 -10.71 -13.94 18.33
C GLY A 272 -10.53 -13.00 17.17
N SER A 273 -11.65 -12.44 16.69
CA SER A 273 -11.67 -11.43 15.63
C SER A 273 -12.79 -10.43 15.92
N GLN A 274 -12.48 -9.15 15.77
CA GLN A 274 -13.41 -8.05 16.05
C GLN A 274 -13.34 -6.98 14.97
N PRO A 275 -14.44 -6.65 14.28
CA PRO A 275 -14.49 -5.45 13.45
C PRO A 275 -14.40 -4.19 14.33
N LEU A 276 -13.65 -3.19 13.87
CA LEU A 276 -13.42 -1.95 14.59
C LEU A 276 -14.22 -0.78 14.01
N PHE A 277 -13.97 -0.46 12.73
CA PHE A 277 -14.64 0.64 12.04
C PHE A 277 -14.63 0.42 10.52
N SER A 278 -15.58 1.06 9.81
CA SER A 278 -15.59 1.09 8.34
C SER A 278 -14.55 2.08 7.80
N VAL A 279 -13.71 1.61 6.89
CA VAL A 279 -12.71 2.41 6.19
C VAL A 279 -13.41 3.28 5.12
N ASN A 280 -14.38 2.68 4.41
CA ASN A 280 -15.11 3.33 3.32
C ASN A 280 -15.94 4.53 3.80
N ASP A 281 -16.66 4.40 4.94
CA ASP A 281 -17.52 5.46 5.48
C ASP A 281 -16.73 6.72 5.91
N ARG A 282 -15.42 6.64 5.92
CA ARG A 282 -14.49 7.69 6.36
C ARG A 282 -13.58 8.21 5.27
N ASN A 283 -13.80 7.76 4.03
CA ASN A 283 -12.93 8.04 2.89
C ASN A 283 -11.45 7.73 3.14
N LEU A 284 -11.19 6.68 3.94
CA LEU A 284 -9.83 6.22 4.22
C LEU A 284 -9.36 5.32 3.08
N SER A 285 -8.11 5.49 2.67
CA SER A 285 -7.51 4.62 1.66
C SER A 285 -7.32 3.21 2.21
N ASN A 286 -7.77 2.21 1.47
CA ASN A 286 -7.59 0.80 1.82
C ASN A 286 -6.32 0.18 1.22
N GLY A 287 -5.72 0.83 0.20
CA GLY A 287 -4.49 0.36 -0.45
C GLY A 287 -4.68 -0.98 -1.16
N ALA A 288 -5.30 -0.98 -2.33
CA ALA A 288 -5.67 -2.21 -3.06
C ALA A 288 -4.52 -3.20 -3.34
N ASN A 289 -3.28 -2.73 -3.44
CA ASN A 289 -2.11 -3.59 -3.73
C ASN A 289 -0.95 -3.38 -2.73
N TYR A 290 -1.09 -2.45 -1.82
CA TYR A 290 -0.08 -2.11 -0.82
C TYR A 290 -0.74 -1.36 0.33
N ALA A 291 -0.38 -1.66 1.57
CA ALA A 291 -0.98 -1.00 2.73
C ALA A 291 -0.69 0.51 2.73
N SER A 292 -1.75 1.28 2.61
CA SER A 292 -1.75 2.75 2.69
C SER A 292 -1.92 3.24 4.14
N TRP A 293 -1.58 2.40 5.12
CA TRP A 293 -1.74 2.66 6.55
C TRP A 293 -0.71 1.90 7.39
N ASP A 294 -0.51 2.35 8.62
CA ASP A 294 0.41 1.73 9.57
C ASP A 294 -0.14 1.82 11.01
N VAL A 295 0.45 1.07 11.93
CA VAL A 295 0.00 0.95 13.33
C VAL A 295 1.00 1.60 14.28
N ALA A 296 0.51 2.53 15.10
CA ALA A 296 1.29 3.17 16.15
C ALA A 296 1.44 2.29 17.40
N GLY A 297 2.42 2.61 18.25
CA GLY A 297 2.67 1.90 19.50
C GLY A 297 1.53 2.01 20.52
N ASP A 298 0.71 3.06 20.42
CA ASP A 298 -0.48 3.29 21.25
C ASP A 298 -1.76 2.62 20.69
N GLY A 299 -1.65 1.92 19.56
CA GLY A 299 -2.74 1.18 18.93
C GLY A 299 -3.64 2.03 18.03
N ARG A 300 -3.30 3.30 17.77
CA ARG A 300 -3.93 4.09 16.70
C ARG A 300 -3.39 3.69 15.35
N PHE A 301 -4.15 4.01 14.32
CA PHE A 301 -3.78 3.81 12.94
C PHE A 301 -3.38 5.14 12.31
N LEU A 302 -2.24 5.18 11.63
CA LEU A 302 -1.90 6.27 10.73
C LEU A 302 -2.43 5.89 9.35
N MET A 303 -3.36 6.68 8.84
CA MET A 303 -4.05 6.41 7.58
C MET A 303 -4.03 7.63 6.65
N ILE A 304 -4.34 7.41 5.40
CA ILE A 304 -4.53 8.47 4.42
C ILE A 304 -6.02 8.62 4.16
N ARG A 305 -6.56 9.83 4.35
CA ARG A 305 -7.91 10.19 3.99
C ARG A 305 -7.89 10.93 2.65
N THR A 306 -8.70 10.49 1.70
CA THR A 306 -8.83 11.09 0.37
C THR A 306 -10.16 11.78 0.23
N GLY A 307 -10.21 12.94 -0.46
CA GLY A 307 -11.48 13.62 -0.75
C GLY A 307 -12.06 14.38 0.44
N GLY A 308 -11.24 15.12 1.17
CA GLY A 308 -11.66 15.99 2.29
C GLY A 308 -12.06 17.40 1.91
N SER A 309 -12.12 17.80 0.66
CA SER A 309 -12.74 19.06 0.29
C SER A 309 -14.24 18.84 0.12
N ASP A 310 -15.04 19.61 0.89
CA ASP A 310 -16.44 19.93 0.59
C ASP A 310 -16.54 20.74 -0.73
N ASP A 311 -15.75 20.34 -1.72
CA ASP A 311 -15.95 20.84 -3.06
C ASP A 311 -17.25 20.21 -3.55
N GLU A 312 -18.30 21.03 -3.57
CA GLU A 312 -19.50 20.81 -4.39
C GLU A 312 -19.11 20.74 -5.88
N GLY A 313 -17.95 20.12 -6.16
CA GLY A 313 -17.37 19.87 -7.47
C GLY A 313 -18.12 18.75 -8.15
N VAL A 314 -18.56 19.02 -9.34
CA VAL A 314 -19.15 18.19 -10.39
C VAL A 314 -19.35 16.72 -9.95
N PRO A 315 -20.59 16.27 -9.76
CA PRO A 315 -20.84 14.91 -9.32
C PRO A 315 -20.13 13.91 -10.25
N ASN A 316 -19.43 12.98 -9.65
CA ASN A 316 -18.84 11.85 -10.37
C ASN A 316 -19.98 11.01 -10.95
N GLU A 317 -20.42 11.31 -12.15
CA GLU A 317 -21.52 10.63 -12.81
C GLU A 317 -21.02 9.74 -13.95
N PHE A 318 -21.56 8.53 -13.98
CA PHE A 318 -21.43 7.69 -15.15
C PHE A 318 -22.54 8.08 -16.13
N VAL A 319 -22.15 8.75 -17.22
CA VAL A 319 -23.10 9.25 -18.23
C VAL A 319 -23.20 8.26 -19.38
N LEU A 320 -24.42 7.88 -19.71
CA LEU A 320 -24.74 7.01 -20.82
C LEU A 320 -25.56 7.78 -21.86
N VAL A 321 -24.94 8.07 -23.01
CA VAL A 321 -25.59 8.79 -24.11
C VAL A 321 -25.99 7.78 -25.18
N GLN A 322 -27.28 7.58 -25.37
CA GLN A 322 -27.80 6.77 -26.46
C GLN A 322 -27.88 7.57 -27.74
N ASN A 323 -27.69 6.90 -28.89
CA ASN A 323 -27.72 7.50 -30.23
C ASN A 323 -26.73 8.66 -30.45
N TRP A 324 -25.61 8.67 -29.72
CA TRP A 324 -24.59 9.71 -29.78
C TRP A 324 -24.09 9.98 -31.22
N LEU A 325 -23.93 8.92 -32.04
CA LEU A 325 -23.48 9.06 -33.44
C LEU A 325 -24.49 9.85 -34.29
N GLU A 326 -25.78 9.73 -34.05
CA GLU A 326 -26.81 10.51 -34.78
C GLU A 326 -26.80 11.97 -34.37
N GLU A 327 -26.59 12.26 -33.08
CA GLU A 327 -26.48 13.63 -32.58
C GLU A 327 -25.25 14.34 -33.18
N VAL A 328 -24.09 13.68 -33.23
CA VAL A 328 -22.87 14.22 -33.86
C VAL A 328 -23.10 14.47 -35.34
N ARG A 329 -23.71 13.54 -36.07
CA ARG A 329 -24.04 13.74 -37.48
C ARG A 329 -24.99 14.91 -37.73
N ALA A 330 -25.95 15.09 -36.86
CA ALA A 330 -26.88 16.23 -36.93
C ALA A 330 -26.20 17.60 -36.70
N ARG A 331 -25.19 17.64 -35.81
CA ARG A 331 -24.42 18.85 -35.51
C ARG A 331 -23.40 19.19 -36.60
N LEU A 332 -22.82 18.18 -37.28
CA LEU A 332 -21.85 18.37 -38.37
C LEU A 332 -22.51 18.76 -39.72
N ARG A 333 -23.84 18.67 -39.82
CA ARG A 333 -24.60 19.10 -41.01
C ARG A 333 -25.12 20.54 -40.94
N ARG A 334 -24.82 21.25 -39.86
CA ARG A 334 -25.09 22.71 -39.69
C ARG A 334 -23.78 23.48 -39.94
#